data_1abd42c0bffb70b1fa730a27ae09877a
#
_entry.id   1abd42c0bffb70b1fa730a27ae09877a
#
_cell.length_a   1.000
_cell.length_b   1.000
_cell.length_c   1.000
_cell.angle_alpha   90.00
_cell.angle_beta   90.00
_cell.angle_gamma   90.00
#
_symmetry.space_group_name_H-M   'P 1'
#
loop_
_entity.id
_entity.type
_entity.pdbx_description
1 polymer ?
#
loop_
_entity_poly.entity_id
_entity_poly.type
_entity_poly.pdbx_seq_one_letter_code
_entity_poly.pdbx_strand_id
1 'polypeptide(L)'
;MKDRKDIDKKYTWNLDVIYSNTTEFDKDYDLVIDKINSLKKYENTMMDNSDNFYDSIRLSFEIERLIDKLYCYVNLSFDLDTSNNNKQELCEKISNLRSKYSENSYFIVPSILKNDYGVIEKYMKENPLIKDYEISIKEIYRYKEHTLSDTEEKLLSSIGKMVGNSYDTYELFKDCDMSFDSIEDENGKKVELNNSNYSLYIESKDRRVRKDTFNTLYKEYKKYTNTFASLISSNMKELSTLAKINKYNSAIEMSLYADDVDIKVYNNLIDSVHKHIDYIYDYYKLKKDILNLNDIHLYDIYVPIGNSFDKKYSYEEAKDVILKVLEVFEDEYITKVKEALDNRWIDVYPTKNKRTGGYSGGSYDTYPYILLNYQDKYNDMSTLIHEMGHSMHSYYSRNYNDYQNSEYRIFVAEVASTVNELLLSHYLLEHSSDVEEKKYILNNLMELYRATIYRQTMFAEFERDISSIIDNDGALTADKLSNMYYDLNKFYFGNGVVVDDEIRYEWERIPHFYYDFYVYKYATGLSAATAIVKGILDKKENAVKNYIDFLKCGSRLSPIESLKVAGVDLTNSSVADTALDEFKNILDMYKSMI
;
A
#
# COMPACT_ATOMS: atom_id res chain seq x y z
N MET A 1 -1.90 -30.14 -0.77
CA MET A 1 -1.72 -29.06 -1.76
C MET A 1 -1.35 -29.75 -3.08
N LYS A 2 -1.92 -29.32 -4.20
CA LYS A 2 -1.64 -29.96 -5.52
C LYS A 2 -0.23 -29.57 -5.99
N ASP A 3 0.41 -30.45 -6.75
CA ASP A 3 1.61 -30.06 -7.50
C ASP A 3 1.21 -29.16 -8.67
N ARG A 4 2.07 -28.18 -9.05
CA ARG A 4 1.78 -27.25 -10.16
C ARG A 4 1.47 -27.96 -11.49
N LYS A 5 2.12 -29.09 -11.78
CA LYS A 5 1.89 -29.90 -12.99
C LYS A 5 0.46 -30.46 -13.09
N ASP A 6 -0.27 -30.54 -11.97
CA ASP A 6 -1.63 -31.07 -11.88
C ASP A 6 -2.69 -29.97 -12.03
N ILE A 7 -2.27 -28.70 -12.20
CA ILE A 7 -3.14 -27.57 -12.48
C ILE A 7 -3.30 -27.40 -13.98
N ASP A 8 -4.55 -27.23 -14.44
CA ASP A 8 -4.82 -26.93 -15.85
C ASP A 8 -4.11 -25.63 -16.25
N LYS A 9 -3.44 -25.67 -17.41
CA LYS A 9 -2.64 -24.53 -17.94
C LYS A 9 -3.44 -23.24 -18.04
N LYS A 10 -4.74 -23.28 -18.27
CA LYS A 10 -5.60 -22.09 -18.35
C LYS A 10 -5.63 -21.28 -17.04
N TYR A 11 -5.32 -21.90 -15.91
CA TYR A 11 -5.26 -21.29 -14.59
C TYR A 11 -3.84 -20.95 -14.13
N THR A 12 -2.89 -20.93 -15.03
CA THR A 12 -1.48 -20.66 -14.73
C THR A 12 -0.95 -19.56 -15.64
N TRP A 13 0.00 -18.78 -15.14
CA TRP A 13 0.67 -17.75 -15.94
C TRP A 13 1.26 -18.30 -17.24
N ASN A 14 1.27 -17.45 -18.27
CA ASN A 14 2.06 -17.64 -19.47
C ASN A 14 3.24 -16.68 -19.46
N LEU A 15 4.37 -17.09 -18.91
CA LEU A 15 5.60 -16.28 -18.86
C LEU A 15 6.43 -16.39 -20.13
N ASP A 16 6.13 -17.34 -21.02
CA ASP A 16 6.83 -17.53 -22.29
C ASP A 16 6.65 -16.33 -23.24
N VAL A 17 5.64 -15.49 -22.99
CA VAL A 17 5.44 -14.23 -23.75
C VAL A 17 6.45 -13.14 -23.34
N ILE A 18 7.10 -13.25 -22.18
CA ILE A 18 8.17 -12.33 -21.76
C ILE A 18 9.50 -12.80 -22.34
N TYR A 19 9.84 -14.07 -22.09
CA TYR A 19 10.99 -14.76 -22.66
C TYR A 19 10.61 -16.20 -22.99
N SER A 20 10.68 -16.54 -24.27
CA SER A 20 10.33 -17.88 -24.74
C SER A 20 11.39 -18.94 -24.40
N ASN A 21 12.60 -18.49 -24.11
CA ASN A 21 13.75 -19.32 -23.75
C ASN A 21 14.85 -18.52 -23.05
N THR A 22 15.82 -19.21 -22.47
CA THR A 22 16.95 -18.62 -21.76
C THR A 22 17.85 -17.76 -22.68
N THR A 23 17.95 -18.09 -23.96
CA THR A 23 18.79 -17.32 -24.90
C THR A 23 18.29 -15.90 -25.08
N GLU A 24 16.97 -15.70 -25.14
CA GLU A 24 16.38 -14.35 -25.22
C GLU A 24 16.63 -13.55 -23.93
N PHE A 25 16.50 -14.20 -22.77
CA PHE A 25 16.82 -13.60 -21.48
C PHE A 25 18.30 -13.19 -21.38
N ASP A 26 19.22 -14.09 -21.74
CA ASP A 26 20.66 -13.82 -21.68
C ASP A 26 21.06 -12.70 -22.64
N LYS A 27 20.42 -12.60 -23.81
CA LYS A 27 20.64 -11.49 -24.76
C LYS A 27 20.27 -10.14 -24.15
N ASP A 28 19.11 -10.03 -23.49
CA ASP A 28 18.70 -8.77 -22.85
C ASP A 28 19.63 -8.46 -21.66
N TYR A 29 20.05 -9.47 -20.90
CA TYR A 29 21.02 -9.31 -19.82
C TYR A 29 22.37 -8.75 -20.29
N ASP A 30 22.94 -9.32 -21.35
CA ASP A 30 24.21 -8.86 -21.93
C ASP A 30 24.06 -7.45 -22.52
N LEU A 31 22.92 -7.14 -23.15
CA LEU A 31 22.61 -5.81 -23.65
C LEU A 31 22.61 -4.76 -22.55
N VAL A 32 22.07 -5.08 -21.37
CA VAL A 32 22.10 -4.18 -20.21
C VAL A 32 23.54 -3.89 -19.80
N ILE A 33 24.41 -4.90 -19.75
CA ILE A 33 25.82 -4.71 -19.40
C ILE A 33 26.52 -3.78 -20.41
N ASP A 34 26.30 -3.97 -21.70
CA ASP A 34 26.87 -3.13 -22.74
C ASP A 34 26.38 -1.68 -22.66
N LYS A 35 25.09 -1.49 -22.36
CA LYS A 35 24.50 -0.16 -22.15
C LYS A 35 25.06 0.54 -20.92
N ILE A 36 25.24 -0.17 -19.78
CA ILE A 36 25.88 0.37 -18.57
C ILE A 36 27.30 0.83 -18.88
N ASN A 37 28.09 0.03 -19.60
CA ASN A 37 29.46 0.41 -20.02
C ASN A 37 29.44 1.64 -20.95
N SER A 38 28.40 1.81 -21.76
CA SER A 38 28.21 2.96 -22.63
C SER A 38 27.80 4.21 -21.83
N LEU A 39 26.96 4.08 -20.83
CA LEU A 39 26.53 5.17 -19.96
C LEU A 39 27.71 5.82 -19.21
N LYS A 40 28.64 5.00 -18.73
CA LYS A 40 29.84 5.47 -18.03
C LYS A 40 30.66 6.50 -18.80
N LYS A 41 30.59 6.52 -20.12
CA LYS A 41 31.30 7.49 -20.96
C LYS A 41 30.84 8.94 -20.75
N TYR A 42 29.63 9.12 -20.24
CA TYR A 42 29.02 10.43 -19.99
C TYR A 42 29.31 10.98 -18.58
N GLU A 43 29.98 10.24 -17.70
CA GLU A 43 30.23 10.63 -16.29
C GLU A 43 30.78 12.06 -16.14
N ASN A 44 31.68 12.49 -17.05
CA ASN A 44 32.26 13.82 -17.00
C ASN A 44 31.85 14.73 -18.17
N THR A 45 31.03 14.24 -19.11
CA THR A 45 30.70 14.93 -20.36
C THR A 45 29.21 15.12 -20.59
N MET A 46 28.36 14.61 -19.66
CA MET A 46 26.92 14.68 -19.79
C MET A 46 26.41 16.11 -20.03
N MET A 47 26.98 17.08 -19.34
CA MET A 47 26.55 18.49 -19.40
C MET A 47 27.37 19.35 -20.41
N ASP A 48 28.18 18.75 -21.28
CA ASP A 48 28.99 19.51 -22.26
C ASP A 48 28.13 20.12 -23.39
N ASN A 49 27.07 19.41 -23.79
CA ASN A 49 26.13 19.81 -24.82
C ASN A 49 24.79 19.05 -24.70
N SER A 50 23.80 19.53 -25.48
CA SER A 50 22.43 18.96 -25.49
C SER A 50 22.35 17.51 -25.96
N ASP A 51 23.25 17.07 -26.87
CA ASP A 51 23.23 15.69 -27.36
C ASP A 51 23.77 14.71 -26.33
N ASN A 52 24.88 15.04 -25.65
CA ASN A 52 25.40 14.24 -24.56
C ASN A 52 24.39 14.13 -23.41
N PHE A 53 23.71 15.24 -23.09
CA PHE A 53 22.66 15.27 -22.09
C PHE A 53 21.50 14.34 -22.49
N TYR A 54 20.97 14.46 -23.68
CA TYR A 54 19.91 13.61 -24.21
C TYR A 54 20.30 12.14 -24.20
N ASP A 55 21.46 11.81 -24.76
CA ASP A 55 21.89 10.41 -24.87
C ASP A 55 22.11 9.75 -23.50
N SER A 56 22.64 10.47 -22.51
CA SER A 56 22.84 9.94 -21.18
C SER A 56 21.50 9.68 -20.47
N ILE A 57 20.53 10.60 -20.54
CA ILE A 57 19.18 10.44 -19.96
C ILE A 57 18.44 9.29 -20.65
N ARG A 58 18.39 9.29 -21.98
CA ARG A 58 17.75 8.24 -22.78
C ARG A 58 18.32 6.87 -22.44
N LEU A 59 19.65 6.76 -22.40
CA LEU A 59 20.33 5.49 -22.12
C LEU A 59 20.05 4.99 -20.71
N SER A 60 19.95 5.89 -19.72
CA SER A 60 19.57 5.59 -18.35
C SER A 60 18.20 4.90 -18.29
N PHE A 61 17.17 5.51 -18.87
CA PHE A 61 15.83 4.94 -18.91
C PHE A 61 15.72 3.65 -19.75
N GLU A 62 16.49 3.53 -20.82
CA GLU A 62 16.57 2.27 -21.59
C GLU A 62 17.16 1.12 -20.76
N ILE A 63 18.16 1.40 -19.91
CA ILE A 63 18.75 0.42 -18.99
C ILE A 63 17.73 0.01 -17.93
N GLU A 64 17.09 0.98 -17.29
CA GLU A 64 16.07 0.73 -16.27
C GLU A 64 14.92 -0.13 -16.81
N ARG A 65 14.39 0.20 -17.98
CA ARG A 65 13.32 -0.55 -18.64
C ARG A 65 13.70 -2.01 -18.89
N LEU A 66 14.93 -2.27 -19.35
CA LEU A 66 15.41 -3.64 -19.57
C LEU A 66 15.61 -4.39 -18.24
N ILE A 67 16.17 -3.73 -17.22
CA ILE A 67 16.33 -4.31 -15.89
C ILE A 67 14.97 -4.67 -15.30
N ASP A 68 13.96 -3.80 -15.42
CA ASP A 68 12.62 -4.04 -14.90
C ASP A 68 11.94 -5.23 -15.59
N LYS A 69 12.12 -5.39 -16.90
CA LYS A 69 11.63 -6.56 -17.64
C LYS A 69 12.29 -7.87 -17.16
N LEU A 70 13.62 -7.87 -17.01
CA LEU A 70 14.39 -8.99 -16.51
C LEU A 70 13.98 -9.33 -15.08
N TYR A 71 13.88 -8.33 -14.20
CA TYR A 71 13.46 -8.47 -12.81
C TYR A 71 12.05 -9.04 -12.70
N CYS A 72 11.11 -8.51 -13.46
CA CYS A 72 9.73 -9.02 -13.51
C CYS A 72 9.69 -10.52 -13.84
N TYR A 73 10.37 -10.96 -14.89
CA TYR A 73 10.39 -12.36 -15.30
C TYR A 73 10.96 -13.29 -14.22
N VAL A 74 12.11 -12.94 -13.63
CA VAL A 74 12.74 -13.82 -12.64
C VAL A 74 11.92 -13.91 -11.36
N ASN A 75 11.34 -12.79 -10.88
CA ASN A 75 10.51 -12.80 -9.68
C ASN A 75 9.20 -13.57 -9.88
N LEU A 76 8.46 -13.31 -10.97
CA LEU A 76 7.26 -14.09 -11.28
C LEU A 76 7.58 -15.59 -11.36
N SER A 77 8.70 -15.96 -11.99
CA SER A 77 9.14 -17.34 -12.07
C SER A 77 9.46 -17.94 -10.71
N PHE A 78 10.14 -17.18 -9.83
CA PHE A 78 10.50 -17.61 -8.47
C PHE A 78 9.25 -17.77 -7.59
N ASP A 79 8.27 -16.87 -7.68
CA ASP A 79 7.05 -16.91 -6.89
C ASP A 79 6.17 -18.15 -7.15
N LEU A 80 6.35 -18.79 -8.29
CA LEU A 80 5.67 -20.07 -8.59
C LEU A 80 6.27 -21.27 -7.82
N ASP A 81 7.53 -21.16 -7.38
CA ASP A 81 8.22 -22.17 -6.57
C ASP A 81 9.41 -21.53 -5.86
N THR A 82 9.16 -21.03 -4.66
CA THR A 82 10.14 -20.31 -3.83
C THR A 82 11.23 -21.21 -3.24
N SER A 83 11.11 -22.54 -3.41
CA SER A 83 12.15 -23.50 -3.02
C SER A 83 13.19 -23.78 -4.12
N ASN A 84 13.03 -23.18 -5.30
CA ASN A 84 13.90 -23.42 -6.45
C ASN A 84 15.16 -22.54 -6.40
N ASN A 85 16.27 -23.13 -6.01
CA ASN A 85 17.55 -22.43 -5.85
C ASN A 85 18.04 -21.78 -7.16
N ASN A 86 17.85 -22.42 -8.32
CA ASN A 86 18.27 -21.84 -9.60
C ASN A 86 17.52 -20.54 -9.92
N LYS A 87 16.23 -20.46 -9.55
CA LYS A 87 15.43 -19.24 -9.73
C LYS A 87 15.85 -18.15 -8.74
N GLN A 88 16.17 -18.55 -7.51
CA GLN A 88 16.74 -17.64 -6.51
C GLN A 88 18.06 -17.04 -7.00
N GLU A 89 18.96 -17.85 -7.54
CA GLU A 89 20.23 -17.37 -8.13
C GLU A 89 19.99 -16.36 -9.28
N LEU A 90 18.96 -16.57 -10.10
CA LEU A 90 18.59 -15.61 -11.14
C LEU A 90 18.10 -14.28 -10.54
N CYS A 91 17.29 -14.32 -9.47
CA CYS A 91 16.87 -13.10 -8.78
C CYS A 91 18.06 -12.31 -8.24
N GLU A 92 19.03 -12.99 -7.60
CA GLU A 92 20.27 -12.37 -7.11
C GLU A 92 21.12 -11.81 -8.27
N LYS A 93 21.21 -12.53 -9.39
CA LYS A 93 21.90 -12.07 -10.61
C LYS A 93 21.34 -10.73 -11.10
N ILE A 94 20.02 -10.56 -11.11
CA ILE A 94 19.39 -9.30 -11.54
C ILE A 94 19.52 -8.20 -10.47
N SER A 95 19.46 -8.55 -9.17
CA SER A 95 19.75 -7.61 -8.09
C SER A 95 21.18 -7.03 -8.20
N ASN A 96 22.16 -7.88 -8.47
CA ASN A 96 23.54 -7.45 -8.71
C ASN A 96 23.68 -6.57 -9.98
N LEU A 97 22.89 -6.87 -11.03
CA LEU A 97 22.85 -6.03 -12.24
C LEU A 97 22.29 -4.62 -11.95
N ARG A 98 21.23 -4.54 -11.13
CA ARG A 98 20.66 -3.27 -10.66
C ARG A 98 21.66 -2.47 -9.83
N SER A 99 22.39 -3.13 -8.92
CA SER A 99 23.47 -2.49 -8.14
C SER A 99 24.56 -1.94 -9.03
N LYS A 100 24.98 -2.73 -10.03
CA LYS A 100 25.98 -2.29 -11.02
C LYS A 100 25.49 -1.07 -11.82
N TYR A 101 24.23 -1.03 -12.19
CA TYR A 101 23.65 0.15 -12.86
C TYR A 101 23.70 1.37 -11.93
N SER A 102 23.24 1.23 -10.68
CA SER A 102 23.26 2.31 -9.69
C SER A 102 24.68 2.88 -9.48
N GLU A 103 25.68 2.01 -9.39
CA GLU A 103 27.09 2.40 -9.28
C GLU A 103 27.64 3.16 -10.50
N ASN A 104 27.05 3.01 -11.68
CA ASN A 104 27.50 3.65 -12.91
C ASN A 104 26.58 4.81 -13.38
N SER A 105 25.43 5.03 -12.72
CA SER A 105 24.49 6.13 -13.02
C SER A 105 24.50 7.24 -11.95
N TYR A 106 25.25 7.07 -10.84
CA TYR A 106 25.29 7.97 -9.69
C TYR A 106 25.55 9.43 -10.04
N PHE A 107 26.25 9.69 -11.17
CA PHE A 107 26.63 11.03 -11.59
C PHE A 107 25.47 11.85 -12.20
N ILE A 108 24.39 11.20 -12.64
CA ILE A 108 23.31 11.83 -13.43
C ILE A 108 22.63 12.94 -12.61
N VAL A 109 22.06 12.60 -11.45
CA VAL A 109 21.33 13.56 -10.61
C VAL A 109 22.23 14.71 -10.15
N PRO A 110 23.43 14.48 -9.60
CA PRO A 110 24.33 15.57 -9.23
C PRO A 110 24.73 16.45 -10.41
N SER A 111 24.95 15.89 -11.61
CA SER A 111 25.30 16.69 -12.79
C SER A 111 24.16 17.62 -13.21
N ILE A 112 22.90 17.16 -13.11
CA ILE A 112 21.72 17.99 -13.38
C ILE A 112 21.62 19.12 -12.34
N LEU A 113 21.69 18.79 -11.05
CA LEU A 113 21.46 19.74 -9.96
C LEU A 113 22.55 20.80 -9.79
N LYS A 114 23.78 20.54 -10.27
CA LYS A 114 24.86 21.53 -10.30
C LYS A 114 24.60 22.67 -11.28
N ASN A 115 23.65 22.49 -12.21
CA ASN A 115 23.28 23.48 -13.19
C ASN A 115 21.94 24.14 -12.86
N ASP A 116 21.74 25.37 -13.36
CA ASP A 116 20.43 26.01 -13.28
C ASP A 116 19.48 25.43 -14.33
N TYR A 117 18.19 25.42 -14.03
CA TYR A 117 17.16 24.89 -14.94
C TYR A 117 17.19 25.56 -16.33
N GLY A 118 17.62 26.83 -16.39
CA GLY A 118 17.80 27.54 -17.67
C GLY A 118 18.80 26.88 -18.66
N VAL A 119 19.77 26.09 -18.15
CA VAL A 119 20.66 25.29 -18.99
C VAL A 119 19.86 24.15 -19.65
N ILE A 120 18.97 23.51 -18.89
CA ILE A 120 18.11 22.45 -19.41
C ILE A 120 17.11 23.02 -20.44
N GLU A 121 16.51 24.18 -20.17
CA GLU A 121 15.63 24.86 -21.12
C GLU A 121 16.35 25.21 -22.44
N LYS A 122 17.61 25.63 -22.37
CA LYS A 122 18.44 25.83 -23.54
C LYS A 122 18.64 24.53 -24.29
N TYR A 123 18.99 23.43 -23.61
CA TYR A 123 19.17 22.12 -24.23
C TYR A 123 17.87 21.59 -24.87
N MET A 124 16.70 21.80 -24.24
CA MET A 124 15.40 21.46 -24.84
C MET A 124 15.11 22.26 -26.15
N LYS A 125 15.65 23.47 -26.28
CA LYS A 125 15.53 24.25 -27.51
C LYS A 125 16.49 23.75 -28.60
N GLU A 126 17.69 23.31 -28.24
CA GLU A 126 18.71 22.76 -29.13
C GLU A 126 18.36 21.34 -29.58
N ASN A 127 17.91 20.50 -28.67
CA ASN A 127 17.45 19.13 -28.90
C ASN A 127 16.04 18.91 -28.33
N PRO A 128 14.97 19.05 -29.16
CA PRO A 128 13.59 18.93 -28.69
C PRO A 128 13.20 17.57 -28.07
N LEU A 129 13.95 16.49 -28.35
CA LEU A 129 13.71 15.16 -27.79
C LEU A 129 13.90 15.10 -26.26
N ILE A 130 14.65 16.06 -25.70
CA ILE A 130 14.82 16.19 -24.25
C ILE A 130 13.48 16.48 -23.53
N LYS A 131 12.50 17.07 -24.25
CA LYS A 131 11.18 17.37 -23.67
C LYS A 131 10.41 16.12 -23.24
N ASP A 132 10.69 14.97 -23.82
CA ASP A 132 10.06 13.70 -23.42
C ASP A 132 10.44 13.31 -21.98
N TYR A 133 11.53 13.87 -21.45
CA TYR A 133 12.06 13.65 -20.10
C TYR A 133 11.83 14.86 -19.16
N GLU A 134 11.13 15.90 -19.59
CA GLU A 134 10.98 17.15 -18.85
C GLU A 134 10.37 16.92 -17.45
N ILE A 135 9.40 16.01 -17.33
CA ILE A 135 8.73 15.70 -16.05
C ILE A 135 9.72 15.08 -15.08
N SER A 136 10.47 14.06 -15.52
CA SER A 136 11.50 13.41 -14.70
C SER A 136 12.61 14.38 -14.29
N ILE A 137 13.01 15.29 -15.19
CA ILE A 137 13.99 16.33 -14.89
C ILE A 137 13.45 17.33 -13.86
N LYS A 138 12.20 17.78 -14.01
CA LYS A 138 11.54 18.66 -13.02
C LYS A 138 11.42 18.01 -11.64
N GLU A 139 11.16 16.71 -11.61
CA GLU A 139 11.13 15.96 -10.36
C GLU A 139 12.50 15.96 -9.67
N ILE A 140 13.60 15.80 -10.42
CA ILE A 140 14.96 15.96 -9.87
C ILE A 140 15.16 17.38 -9.31
N TYR A 141 14.76 18.42 -10.04
CA TYR A 141 14.90 19.80 -9.58
C TYR A 141 14.03 20.14 -8.36
N ARG A 142 12.94 19.45 -8.14
CA ARG A 142 12.10 19.61 -6.94
C ARG A 142 12.92 19.38 -5.66
N TYR A 143 13.88 18.47 -5.68
CA TYR A 143 14.75 18.18 -4.53
C TYR A 143 15.99 19.10 -4.43
N LYS A 144 16.18 20.05 -5.34
CA LYS A 144 17.41 20.89 -5.37
C LYS A 144 17.70 21.60 -4.07
N GLU A 145 16.68 22.19 -3.41
CA GLU A 145 16.84 22.91 -2.14
C GLU A 145 17.11 21.97 -0.95
N HIS A 146 16.76 20.70 -1.10
CA HIS A 146 16.92 19.63 -0.11
C HIS A 146 18.16 18.77 -0.37
N THR A 147 18.92 19.04 -1.43
CA THR A 147 20.17 18.34 -1.75
C THR A 147 21.33 19.05 -1.06
N LEU A 148 22.25 18.25 -0.53
CA LEU A 148 23.43 18.72 0.19
C LEU A 148 24.64 18.87 -0.76
N SER A 149 25.76 19.37 -0.24
CA SER A 149 27.02 19.36 -1.00
C SER A 149 27.54 17.91 -1.17
N ASP A 150 28.36 17.68 -2.21
CA ASP A 150 28.96 16.37 -2.49
C ASP A 150 29.68 15.76 -1.27
N THR A 151 30.25 16.57 -0.40
CA THR A 151 30.94 16.12 0.80
C THR A 151 29.97 15.70 1.89
N GLU A 152 28.90 16.47 2.09
CA GLU A 152 27.85 16.16 3.05
C GLU A 152 27.05 14.94 2.62
N GLU A 153 26.71 14.80 1.32
CA GLU A 153 26.05 13.61 0.77
C GLU A 153 26.89 12.33 1.00
N LYS A 154 28.20 12.39 0.78
CA LYS A 154 29.11 11.26 1.07
C LYS A 154 29.14 10.92 2.54
N LEU A 155 29.13 11.91 3.43
CA LEU A 155 29.08 11.70 4.86
C LEU A 155 27.75 11.05 5.25
N LEU A 156 26.64 11.59 4.78
CA LEU A 156 25.29 11.08 5.04
C LEU A 156 25.14 9.64 4.55
N SER A 157 25.61 9.33 3.33
CA SER A 157 25.63 7.97 2.78
C SER A 157 26.47 7.01 3.64
N SER A 158 27.56 7.47 4.23
CA SER A 158 28.38 6.65 5.13
C SER A 158 27.67 6.34 6.45
N ILE A 159 26.89 7.30 6.96
CA ILE A 159 26.06 7.16 8.16
C ILE A 159 24.81 6.30 7.83
N GLY A 160 24.36 6.30 6.60
CA GLY A 160 23.15 5.60 6.14
C GLY A 160 23.11 4.10 6.49
N LYS A 161 24.28 3.47 6.70
CA LYS A 161 24.34 2.08 7.20
C LYS A 161 23.86 1.92 8.65
N MET A 162 23.69 3.01 9.38
CA MET A 162 23.19 3.03 10.76
C MET A 162 21.72 3.46 10.82
N VAL A 163 21.21 4.00 9.71
CA VAL A 163 19.81 4.39 9.53
C VAL A 163 18.95 3.13 9.46
N GLY A 164 17.81 3.12 10.13
CA GLY A 164 16.91 1.96 10.19
C GLY A 164 17.22 0.92 11.25
N ASN A 165 18.36 0.98 11.94
CA ASN A 165 18.72 -0.01 12.97
C ASN A 165 17.68 -0.12 14.11
N SER A 166 16.93 0.95 14.38
CA SER A 166 15.85 0.94 15.38
C SER A 166 14.71 0.03 14.93
N TYR A 167 14.36 0.06 13.65
CA TYR A 167 13.35 -0.81 13.06
C TYR A 167 13.81 -2.26 13.00
N ASP A 168 15.02 -2.53 12.52
CA ASP A 168 15.57 -3.89 12.46
C ASP A 168 15.61 -4.54 13.85
N THR A 169 16.01 -3.78 14.87
CA THR A 169 16.01 -4.26 16.26
C THR A 169 14.61 -4.49 16.77
N TYR A 170 13.66 -3.61 16.43
CA TYR A 170 12.24 -3.76 16.76
C TYR A 170 11.66 -5.07 16.20
N GLU A 171 11.88 -5.34 14.90
CA GLU A 171 11.38 -6.56 14.24
C GLU A 171 11.96 -7.83 14.86
N LEU A 172 13.29 -7.89 15.04
CA LEU A 172 13.95 -9.04 15.66
C LEU A 172 13.45 -9.27 17.09
N PHE A 173 13.35 -8.21 17.88
CA PHE A 173 12.89 -8.30 19.27
C PHE A 173 11.43 -8.78 19.34
N LYS A 174 10.54 -8.18 18.55
CA LYS A 174 9.11 -8.49 18.53
C LYS A 174 8.82 -9.91 18.01
N ASP A 175 9.52 -10.34 16.95
CA ASP A 175 9.16 -11.56 16.23
C ASP A 175 10.04 -12.78 16.64
N CYS A 176 11.24 -12.55 17.20
CA CYS A 176 12.16 -13.62 17.56
C CYS A 176 12.36 -13.78 19.07
N ASP A 177 12.48 -12.68 19.83
CA ASP A 177 12.89 -12.74 21.24
C ASP A 177 11.71 -12.74 22.21
N MET A 178 10.56 -12.16 21.82
CA MET A 178 9.37 -12.16 22.66
C MET A 178 8.67 -13.52 22.67
N SER A 179 8.23 -13.93 23.86
CA SER A 179 7.42 -15.13 24.04
C SER A 179 6.20 -14.80 24.90
N PHE A 180 5.07 -15.41 24.61
CA PHE A 180 3.81 -15.12 25.25
C PHE A 180 3.31 -16.32 26.06
N ASP A 181 2.56 -16.05 27.12
CA ASP A 181 1.89 -17.09 27.89
C ASP A 181 0.83 -17.80 27.01
N SER A 182 0.44 -19.00 27.44
CA SER A 182 -0.62 -19.76 26.78
C SER A 182 -2.00 -19.32 27.27
N ILE A 183 -2.98 -19.40 26.37
CA ILE A 183 -4.41 -19.27 26.66
C ILE A 183 -5.12 -20.63 26.50
N GLU A 184 -6.36 -20.74 26.95
CA GLU A 184 -7.24 -21.87 26.62
C GLU A 184 -8.20 -21.44 25.50
N ASP A 185 -8.26 -22.23 24.40
CA ASP A 185 -9.20 -22.01 23.30
C ASP A 185 -10.66 -22.33 23.69
N GLU A 186 -11.59 -22.27 22.75
CA GLU A 186 -13.01 -22.59 22.97
C GLU A 186 -13.26 -24.04 23.41
N ASN A 187 -12.32 -24.94 23.13
CA ASN A 187 -12.40 -26.36 23.44
C ASN A 187 -11.66 -26.72 24.73
N GLY A 188 -11.12 -25.74 25.46
CA GLY A 188 -10.31 -25.95 26.66
C GLY A 188 -8.88 -26.45 26.36
N LYS A 189 -8.44 -26.39 25.10
CA LYS A 189 -7.07 -26.76 24.71
C LYS A 189 -6.12 -25.59 25.01
N LYS A 190 -5.03 -25.90 25.68
CA LYS A 190 -3.96 -24.92 25.92
C LYS A 190 -3.19 -24.63 24.64
N VAL A 191 -3.10 -23.35 24.28
CA VAL A 191 -2.46 -22.84 23.07
C VAL A 191 -1.50 -21.71 23.43
N GLU A 192 -0.26 -21.80 22.97
CA GLU A 192 0.71 -20.72 23.11
C GLU A 192 0.31 -19.57 22.19
N LEU A 193 0.18 -18.37 22.77
CA LEU A 193 -0.15 -17.16 22.01
C LEU A 193 1.10 -16.60 21.32
N ASN A 194 0.93 -15.98 20.18
CA ASN A 194 1.97 -15.22 19.48
C ASN A 194 1.32 -14.14 18.58
N ASN A 195 2.14 -13.26 18.01
CA ASN A 195 1.66 -12.19 17.13
C ASN A 195 0.87 -12.70 15.91
N SER A 196 1.22 -13.87 15.38
CA SER A 196 0.60 -14.43 14.17
C SER A 196 -0.77 -15.05 14.43
N ASN A 197 -1.00 -15.65 15.62
CA ASN A 197 -2.27 -16.28 15.94
C ASN A 197 -3.20 -15.40 16.80
N TYR A 198 -2.75 -14.19 17.18
CA TYR A 198 -3.55 -13.25 17.96
C TYR A 198 -4.90 -12.94 17.30
N SER A 199 -4.92 -12.65 15.99
CA SER A 199 -6.14 -12.34 15.26
C SER A 199 -7.16 -13.48 15.32
N LEU A 200 -6.71 -14.72 15.22
CA LEU A 200 -7.58 -15.89 15.29
C LEU A 200 -8.37 -15.95 16.63
N TYR A 201 -7.69 -15.67 17.76
CA TYR A 201 -8.29 -15.80 19.08
C TYR A 201 -9.02 -14.53 19.55
N ILE A 202 -8.61 -13.34 19.10
CA ILE A 202 -9.33 -12.10 19.42
C ILE A 202 -10.67 -11.99 18.66
N GLU A 203 -10.84 -12.73 17.57
CA GLU A 203 -12.09 -12.84 16.81
C GLU A 203 -12.98 -14.00 17.29
N SER A 204 -12.56 -14.77 18.30
CA SER A 204 -13.32 -15.89 18.82
C SER A 204 -14.74 -15.49 19.26
N LYS A 205 -15.72 -16.35 19.02
CA LYS A 205 -17.09 -16.19 19.52
C LYS A 205 -17.18 -16.33 21.04
N ASP A 206 -16.24 -17.04 21.68
CA ASP A 206 -16.14 -17.14 23.13
C ASP A 206 -15.47 -15.88 23.73
N ARG A 207 -16.26 -15.11 24.47
CA ARG A 207 -15.80 -13.87 25.09
C ARG A 207 -14.63 -14.06 26.06
N ARG A 208 -14.58 -15.21 26.76
CA ARG A 208 -13.47 -15.56 27.65
C ARG A 208 -12.18 -15.65 26.84
N VAL A 209 -12.22 -16.36 25.71
CA VAL A 209 -11.04 -16.51 24.84
C VAL A 209 -10.54 -15.14 24.35
N ARG A 210 -11.43 -14.26 23.88
CA ARG A 210 -11.04 -12.90 23.46
C ARG A 210 -10.37 -12.10 24.56
N LYS A 211 -10.97 -12.11 25.77
CA LYS A 211 -10.43 -11.42 26.95
C LYS A 211 -9.07 -11.96 27.36
N ASP A 212 -8.94 -13.28 27.43
CA ASP A 212 -7.68 -13.93 27.80
C ASP A 212 -6.59 -13.64 26.77
N THR A 213 -6.94 -13.67 25.48
CA THR A 213 -6.04 -13.32 24.37
C THR A 213 -5.52 -11.89 24.49
N PHE A 214 -6.42 -10.93 24.67
CA PHE A 214 -6.10 -9.51 24.82
C PHE A 214 -5.17 -9.26 26.01
N ASN A 215 -5.55 -9.76 27.18
CA ASN A 215 -4.79 -9.57 28.40
C ASN A 215 -3.43 -10.25 28.34
N THR A 216 -3.35 -11.46 27.78
CA THR A 216 -2.11 -12.22 27.69
C THR A 216 -1.12 -11.53 26.77
N LEU A 217 -1.59 -11.02 25.61
CA LEU A 217 -0.74 -10.29 24.67
C LEU A 217 -0.13 -9.04 25.34
N TYR A 218 -0.96 -8.14 25.84
CA TYR A 218 -0.49 -6.86 26.36
C TYR A 218 0.23 -6.97 27.71
N LYS A 219 -0.02 -8.02 28.49
CA LYS A 219 0.78 -8.36 29.66
C LYS A 219 2.25 -8.59 29.29
N GLU A 220 2.51 -9.19 28.13
CA GLU A 220 3.88 -9.44 27.69
C GLU A 220 4.53 -8.14 27.16
N TYR A 221 3.85 -7.39 26.29
CA TYR A 221 4.33 -6.10 25.79
C TYR A 221 4.68 -5.14 26.93
N LYS A 222 3.84 -5.02 27.94
CA LYS A 222 4.06 -4.20 29.15
C LYS A 222 5.41 -4.41 29.82
N LYS A 223 5.99 -5.60 29.76
CA LYS A 223 7.31 -5.88 30.37
C LYS A 223 8.44 -5.11 29.68
N TYR A 224 8.26 -4.74 28.42
CA TYR A 224 9.28 -4.19 27.57
C TYR A 224 9.00 -2.76 27.10
N THR A 225 8.02 -2.08 27.69
CA THR A 225 7.59 -0.72 27.31
C THR A 225 8.75 0.26 27.22
N ASN A 226 9.74 0.20 28.13
CA ASN A 226 10.91 1.08 28.06
C ASN A 226 11.81 0.78 26.84
N THR A 227 11.93 -0.47 26.44
CA THR A 227 12.69 -0.88 25.25
C THR A 227 12.00 -0.36 23.99
N PHE A 228 10.70 -0.60 23.85
CA PHE A 228 9.92 -0.10 22.72
C PHE A 228 9.89 1.44 22.67
N ALA A 229 9.78 2.11 23.83
CA ALA A 229 9.86 3.57 23.88
C ALA A 229 11.23 4.10 23.43
N SER A 230 12.31 3.42 23.77
CA SER A 230 13.65 3.76 23.30
C SER A 230 13.76 3.59 21.78
N LEU A 231 13.24 2.48 21.23
CA LEU A 231 13.31 2.19 19.80
C LEU A 231 12.52 3.21 18.98
N ILE A 232 11.25 3.45 19.31
CA ILE A 232 10.43 4.43 18.57
C ILE A 232 10.96 5.87 18.74
N SER A 233 11.45 6.22 19.93
CA SER A 233 12.09 7.52 20.16
C SER A 233 13.36 7.69 19.31
N SER A 234 14.13 6.63 19.13
CA SER A 234 15.31 6.64 18.26
C SER A 234 14.93 6.82 16.79
N ASN A 235 13.91 6.09 16.32
CA ASN A 235 13.38 6.24 14.97
C ASN A 235 12.88 7.67 14.69
N MET A 236 12.09 8.25 15.59
CA MET A 236 11.58 9.63 15.44
C MET A 236 12.71 10.66 15.46
N LYS A 237 13.76 10.45 16.27
CA LYS A 237 14.95 11.32 16.28
C LYS A 237 15.75 11.20 15.00
N GLU A 238 15.88 9.99 14.45
CA GLU A 238 16.52 9.75 13.17
C GLU A 238 15.81 10.54 12.06
N LEU A 239 14.48 10.38 11.92
CA LEU A 239 13.69 11.11 10.94
C LEU A 239 13.78 12.63 11.11
N SER A 240 13.63 13.13 12.33
CA SER A 240 13.75 14.58 12.62
C SER A 240 15.15 15.12 12.30
N THR A 241 16.19 14.32 12.56
CA THR A 241 17.57 14.69 12.24
C THR A 241 17.79 14.74 10.73
N LEU A 242 17.33 13.73 10.01
CA LEU A 242 17.42 13.68 8.54
C LEU A 242 16.63 14.82 7.90
N ALA A 243 15.45 15.13 8.40
CA ALA A 243 14.66 16.26 7.95
C ALA A 243 15.41 17.58 8.10
N LYS A 244 15.97 17.85 9.30
CA LYS A 244 16.76 19.07 9.57
C LYS A 244 18.02 19.16 8.68
N ILE A 245 18.75 18.04 8.50
CA ILE A 245 19.93 17.98 7.63
C ILE A 245 19.54 18.33 6.18
N ASN A 246 18.46 17.75 5.67
CA ASN A 246 17.95 17.99 4.32
C ASN A 246 17.07 19.25 4.20
N LYS A 247 17.12 20.15 5.19
CA LYS A 247 16.48 21.48 5.18
C LYS A 247 14.95 21.45 5.10
N TYR A 248 14.32 20.43 5.66
CA TYR A 248 12.88 20.41 5.92
C TYR A 248 12.59 20.96 7.32
N ASN A 249 11.40 21.53 7.51
CA ASN A 249 11.01 22.09 8.80
C ASN A 249 10.63 21.00 9.83
N SER A 250 10.24 19.82 9.37
CA SER A 250 9.81 18.70 10.22
C SER A 250 9.96 17.35 9.52
N ALA A 251 9.95 16.27 10.29
CA ALA A 251 9.98 14.92 9.77
C ALA A 251 8.75 14.61 8.88
N ILE A 252 7.56 15.03 9.29
CA ILE A 252 6.35 14.85 8.50
C ILE A 252 6.40 15.62 7.18
N GLU A 253 6.94 16.84 7.16
CA GLU A 253 7.11 17.59 5.91
C GLU A 253 8.01 16.84 4.93
N MET A 254 9.14 16.30 5.40
CA MET A 254 10.04 15.51 4.57
C MET A 254 9.33 14.29 3.96
N SER A 255 8.57 13.56 4.77
CA SER A 255 7.85 12.37 4.30
C SER A 255 6.77 12.73 3.27
N LEU A 256 5.95 13.73 3.56
CA LEU A 256 4.88 14.17 2.64
C LEU A 256 5.45 14.79 1.35
N TYR A 257 6.60 15.45 1.44
CA TYR A 257 7.29 16.00 0.28
C TYR A 257 7.71 14.90 -0.69
N ALA A 258 8.14 13.73 -0.21
CA ALA A 258 8.48 12.60 -1.06
C ALA A 258 7.27 12.11 -1.90
N ASP A 259 6.07 12.18 -1.34
CA ASP A 259 4.82 11.84 -2.03
C ASP A 259 4.24 13.00 -2.86
N ASP A 260 4.82 14.21 -2.76
CA ASP A 260 4.27 15.45 -3.34
C ASP A 260 2.85 15.76 -2.83
N VAL A 261 2.67 15.69 -1.50
CA VAL A 261 1.40 15.87 -0.80
C VAL A 261 1.51 17.01 0.22
N ASP A 262 0.54 17.94 0.19
CA ASP A 262 0.45 19.02 1.18
C ASP A 262 0.00 18.49 2.55
N ILE A 263 0.58 19.01 3.63
CA ILE A 263 0.20 18.69 5.01
C ILE A 263 -1.30 18.89 5.31
N LYS A 264 -1.97 19.73 4.54
CA LYS A 264 -3.43 19.91 4.63
C LYS A 264 -4.19 18.61 4.40
N VAL A 265 -3.72 17.73 3.52
CA VAL A 265 -4.36 16.43 3.25
C VAL A 265 -4.38 15.59 4.53
N TYR A 266 -3.25 15.57 5.23
CA TYR A 266 -3.10 14.83 6.48
C TYR A 266 -4.00 15.39 7.60
N ASN A 267 -3.96 16.70 7.79
CA ASN A 267 -4.75 17.37 8.83
C ASN A 267 -6.24 17.32 8.53
N ASN A 268 -6.67 17.56 7.29
CA ASN A 268 -8.07 17.47 6.89
C ASN A 268 -8.67 16.08 7.14
N LEU A 269 -7.87 15.01 6.96
CA LEU A 269 -8.32 13.65 7.28
C LEU A 269 -8.65 13.52 8.77
N ILE A 270 -7.74 13.95 9.66
CA ILE A 270 -7.93 13.89 11.11
C ILE A 270 -9.14 14.73 11.52
N ASP A 271 -9.23 15.96 11.03
CA ASP A 271 -10.34 16.88 11.35
C ASP A 271 -11.70 16.32 10.90
N SER A 272 -11.76 15.68 9.71
CA SER A 272 -12.98 15.04 9.22
C SER A 272 -13.38 13.84 10.08
N VAL A 273 -12.42 12.99 10.48
CA VAL A 273 -12.72 11.86 11.36
C VAL A 273 -13.19 12.34 12.73
N HIS A 274 -12.57 13.37 13.31
CA HIS A 274 -13.02 13.97 14.57
C HIS A 274 -14.44 14.54 14.46
N LYS A 275 -14.75 15.24 13.36
CA LYS A 275 -16.08 15.81 13.09
C LYS A 275 -17.17 14.74 13.01
N HIS A 276 -16.85 13.55 12.49
CA HIS A 276 -17.78 12.45 12.29
C HIS A 276 -17.56 11.29 13.27
N ILE A 277 -16.91 11.55 14.42
CA ILE A 277 -16.55 10.51 15.38
C ILE A 277 -17.78 9.78 15.96
N ASP A 278 -18.93 10.44 16.02
CA ASP A 278 -20.17 9.85 16.53
C ASP A 278 -20.66 8.65 15.68
N TYR A 279 -20.28 8.58 14.39
CA TYR A 279 -20.68 7.46 13.52
C TYR A 279 -20.05 6.14 13.97
N ILE A 280 -18.77 6.17 14.39
CA ILE A 280 -18.11 4.98 14.91
C ILE A 280 -18.62 4.59 16.32
N TYR A 281 -19.03 5.57 17.13
CA TYR A 281 -19.68 5.30 18.41
C TYR A 281 -21.02 4.59 18.22
N ASP A 282 -21.81 5.01 17.21
CA ASP A 282 -23.05 4.34 16.80
C ASP A 282 -22.81 2.88 16.35
N TYR A 283 -21.70 2.63 15.65
CA TYR A 283 -21.29 1.28 15.26
C TYR A 283 -20.95 0.41 16.49
N TYR A 284 -20.19 0.93 17.45
CA TYR A 284 -19.86 0.16 18.67
C TYR A 284 -21.11 -0.13 19.51
N LYS A 285 -22.06 0.81 19.56
CA LYS A 285 -23.35 0.57 20.19
C LYS A 285 -24.13 -0.55 19.49
N LEU A 286 -24.22 -0.51 18.16
CA LEU A 286 -24.84 -1.57 17.37
C LEU A 286 -24.18 -2.93 17.64
N LYS A 287 -22.86 -2.98 17.65
CA LYS A 287 -22.08 -4.21 17.90
C LYS A 287 -22.36 -4.76 19.30
N LYS A 288 -22.40 -3.90 20.31
CA LYS A 288 -22.78 -4.26 21.69
C LYS A 288 -24.16 -4.91 21.73
N ASP A 289 -25.15 -4.30 21.05
CA ASP A 289 -26.54 -4.76 21.06
C ASP A 289 -26.66 -6.14 20.37
N ILE A 290 -26.02 -6.32 19.19
CA ILE A 290 -26.04 -7.59 18.45
C ILE A 290 -25.35 -8.71 19.24
N LEU A 291 -24.23 -8.42 19.89
CA LEU A 291 -23.50 -9.39 20.71
C LEU A 291 -24.18 -9.65 22.07
N ASN A 292 -25.29 -8.94 22.35
CA ASN A 292 -26.06 -9.04 23.60
C ASN A 292 -25.17 -8.88 24.83
N LEU A 293 -24.31 -7.86 24.85
CA LEU A 293 -23.38 -7.57 25.93
C LEU A 293 -23.93 -6.46 26.82
N ASN A 294 -23.72 -6.58 28.15
CA ASN A 294 -24.02 -5.50 29.09
C ASN A 294 -23.08 -4.31 28.90
N ASP A 295 -21.81 -4.59 28.64
CA ASP A 295 -20.73 -3.67 28.30
C ASP A 295 -19.88 -4.26 27.18
N ILE A 296 -19.39 -3.41 26.29
CA ILE A 296 -18.48 -3.78 25.23
C ILE A 296 -17.08 -3.29 25.58
N HIS A 297 -16.11 -4.16 25.48
CA HIS A 297 -14.71 -3.92 25.78
C HIS A 297 -13.88 -3.92 24.50
N LEU A 298 -12.63 -3.44 24.57
CA LEU A 298 -11.73 -3.44 23.42
C LEU A 298 -11.47 -4.84 22.85
N TYR A 299 -11.47 -5.87 23.68
CA TYR A 299 -11.37 -7.25 23.22
C TYR A 299 -12.63 -7.78 22.51
N ASP A 300 -13.75 -7.05 22.54
CA ASP A 300 -14.98 -7.40 21.83
C ASP A 300 -15.09 -6.74 20.45
N ILE A 301 -14.18 -5.81 20.13
CA ILE A 301 -14.27 -4.99 18.91
C ILE A 301 -14.04 -5.81 17.63
N TYR A 302 -13.18 -6.82 17.69
CA TYR A 302 -12.76 -7.58 16.50
C TYR A 302 -13.67 -8.77 16.17
N VAL A 303 -14.53 -9.22 17.10
CA VAL A 303 -15.42 -10.34 16.81
C VAL A 303 -16.42 -9.96 15.72
N PRO A 304 -16.59 -10.79 14.66
CA PRO A 304 -17.57 -10.51 13.63
C PRO A 304 -19.01 -10.47 14.18
N ILE A 305 -19.82 -9.54 13.66
CA ILE A 305 -21.25 -9.49 13.96
C ILE A 305 -22.03 -10.23 12.87
N GLY A 306 -23.06 -11.01 13.29
CA GLY A 306 -23.87 -11.81 12.37
C GLY A 306 -23.42 -13.27 12.29
N ASN A 307 -24.10 -13.99 11.41
CA ASN A 307 -23.81 -15.40 11.16
C ASN A 307 -22.62 -15.55 10.21
N SER A 308 -21.91 -16.68 10.31
CA SER A 308 -20.94 -17.06 9.30
C SER A 308 -21.65 -17.27 7.94
N PHE A 309 -21.09 -16.73 6.89
CA PHE A 309 -21.63 -16.90 5.54
C PHE A 309 -20.66 -17.78 4.75
N ASP A 310 -21.09 -19.01 4.46
CA ASP A 310 -20.25 -20.06 3.87
C ASP A 310 -20.53 -20.30 2.37
N LYS A 311 -21.16 -19.32 1.69
CA LYS A 311 -21.38 -19.44 0.24
C LYS A 311 -20.04 -19.53 -0.48
N LYS A 312 -19.94 -20.54 -1.33
CA LYS A 312 -18.77 -20.73 -2.18
C LYS A 312 -18.94 -19.98 -3.49
N TYR A 313 -17.85 -19.38 -3.94
CA TYR A 313 -17.72 -18.75 -5.23
C TYR A 313 -16.57 -19.42 -5.96
N SER A 314 -16.88 -20.35 -6.88
CA SER A 314 -15.84 -20.92 -7.74
C SER A 314 -15.16 -19.80 -8.56
N TYR A 315 -13.95 -20.05 -9.03
CA TYR A 315 -13.23 -19.07 -9.85
C TYR A 315 -14.02 -18.65 -11.11
N GLU A 316 -14.70 -19.60 -11.77
CA GLU A 316 -15.51 -19.30 -12.96
C GLU A 316 -16.75 -18.44 -12.61
N GLU A 317 -17.43 -18.72 -11.49
CA GLU A 317 -18.53 -17.86 -11.01
C GLU A 317 -18.03 -16.45 -10.63
N ALA A 318 -16.86 -16.37 -10.01
CA ALA A 318 -16.24 -15.07 -9.69
C ALA A 318 -15.93 -14.26 -10.96
N LYS A 319 -15.42 -14.89 -12.03
CA LYS A 319 -15.22 -14.25 -13.33
C LYS A 319 -16.52 -13.63 -13.86
N ASP A 320 -17.61 -14.39 -13.83
CA ASP A 320 -18.92 -13.93 -14.33
C ASP A 320 -19.44 -12.75 -13.51
N VAL A 321 -19.29 -12.79 -12.18
CA VAL A 321 -19.66 -11.68 -11.30
C VAL A 321 -18.81 -10.44 -11.58
N ILE A 322 -17.49 -10.59 -11.65
CA ILE A 322 -16.55 -9.49 -11.89
C ILE A 322 -16.85 -8.80 -13.22
N LEU A 323 -17.09 -9.56 -14.28
CA LEU A 323 -17.44 -8.97 -15.57
C LEU A 323 -18.72 -8.13 -15.49
N LYS A 324 -19.75 -8.59 -14.77
CA LYS A 324 -20.98 -7.82 -14.57
C LYS A 324 -20.77 -6.56 -13.72
N VAL A 325 -19.98 -6.67 -12.66
CA VAL A 325 -19.63 -5.52 -11.80
C VAL A 325 -18.93 -4.43 -12.61
N LEU A 326 -17.99 -4.81 -13.45
CA LEU A 326 -17.15 -3.90 -14.20
C LEU A 326 -17.78 -3.42 -15.55
N GLU A 327 -18.97 -3.92 -15.92
CA GLU A 327 -19.75 -3.40 -17.07
C GLU A 327 -20.09 -1.89 -16.98
N VAL A 328 -19.94 -1.30 -15.79
CA VAL A 328 -20.08 0.15 -15.59
C VAL A 328 -18.99 0.96 -16.31
N PHE A 329 -17.86 0.33 -16.62
CA PHE A 329 -16.74 0.95 -17.31
C PHE A 329 -16.85 0.86 -18.84
N GLU A 330 -15.98 1.62 -19.55
CA GLU A 330 -15.94 1.68 -21.01
C GLU A 330 -15.51 0.34 -21.64
N ASP A 331 -15.84 0.16 -22.94
CA ASP A 331 -15.55 -1.06 -23.69
C ASP A 331 -14.08 -1.50 -23.66
N GLU A 332 -13.13 -0.55 -23.66
CA GLU A 332 -11.71 -0.88 -23.56
C GLU A 332 -11.40 -1.57 -22.24
N TYR A 333 -11.88 -1.04 -21.11
CA TYR A 333 -11.67 -1.61 -19.78
C TYR A 333 -12.17 -3.06 -19.71
N ILE A 334 -13.43 -3.28 -20.10
CA ILE A 334 -14.03 -4.61 -20.10
C ILE A 334 -13.32 -5.57 -21.05
N THR A 335 -12.89 -5.11 -22.21
CA THR A 335 -12.13 -5.93 -23.17
C THR A 335 -10.81 -6.40 -22.56
N LYS A 336 -10.11 -5.52 -21.84
CA LYS A 336 -8.84 -5.86 -21.18
C LYS A 336 -9.04 -6.75 -19.96
N VAL A 337 -10.09 -6.54 -19.17
CA VAL A 337 -10.46 -7.47 -18.09
C VAL A 337 -10.73 -8.87 -18.63
N LYS A 338 -11.50 -9.01 -19.73
CA LYS A 338 -11.72 -10.31 -20.40
C LYS A 338 -10.41 -10.94 -20.86
N GLU A 339 -9.54 -10.13 -21.48
CA GLU A 339 -8.22 -10.60 -21.89
C GLU A 339 -7.41 -11.12 -20.70
N ALA A 340 -7.39 -10.40 -19.58
CA ALA A 340 -6.69 -10.80 -18.36
C ALA A 340 -7.21 -12.14 -17.80
N LEU A 341 -8.54 -12.31 -17.78
CA LEU A 341 -9.20 -13.52 -17.29
C LEU A 341 -8.98 -14.75 -18.18
N ASP A 342 -8.84 -14.56 -19.51
CA ASP A 342 -8.79 -15.64 -20.49
C ASP A 342 -7.37 -15.96 -21.00
N ASN A 343 -6.45 -14.97 -21.00
CA ASN A 343 -5.13 -15.09 -21.61
C ASN A 343 -3.99 -15.36 -20.60
N ARG A 344 -4.33 -16.00 -19.47
CA ARG A 344 -3.34 -16.52 -18.53
C ARG A 344 -2.46 -15.41 -17.89
N TRP A 345 -3.08 -14.24 -17.60
CA TRP A 345 -2.44 -13.22 -16.76
C TRP A 345 -2.52 -13.59 -15.27
N ILE A 346 -3.35 -14.58 -14.90
CA ILE A 346 -3.68 -14.93 -13.52
C ILE A 346 -3.19 -16.34 -13.22
N ASP A 347 -2.38 -16.47 -12.17
CA ASP A 347 -2.01 -17.75 -11.57
C ASP A 347 -2.94 -18.01 -10.37
N VAL A 348 -3.92 -18.88 -10.56
CA VAL A 348 -5.15 -18.91 -9.77
C VAL A 348 -4.99 -19.68 -8.46
N TYR A 349 -4.59 -20.95 -8.53
CA TYR A 349 -4.73 -21.87 -7.40
C TYR A 349 -3.46 -22.00 -6.57
N PRO A 350 -3.60 -22.32 -5.25
CA PRO A 350 -2.45 -22.63 -4.41
C PRO A 350 -1.78 -23.93 -4.88
N THR A 351 -0.46 -23.88 -4.97
CA THR A 351 0.39 -25.03 -5.25
C THR A 351 1.53 -25.12 -4.26
N LYS A 352 2.18 -26.29 -4.18
CA LYS A 352 3.32 -26.48 -3.29
C LYS A 352 4.41 -25.45 -3.58
N ASN A 353 4.94 -24.82 -2.53
CA ASN A 353 6.00 -23.80 -2.55
C ASN A 353 5.69 -22.52 -3.34
N LYS A 354 4.45 -22.32 -3.80
CA LYS A 354 4.02 -21.04 -4.38
C LYS A 354 3.98 -19.97 -3.30
N ARG A 355 4.34 -18.74 -3.63
CA ARG A 355 4.23 -17.59 -2.74
C ARG A 355 2.79 -17.44 -2.23
N THR A 356 2.63 -17.16 -0.94
CA THR A 356 1.34 -16.94 -0.29
C THR A 356 0.78 -15.54 -0.59
N GLY A 357 -0.51 -15.34 -0.31
CA GLY A 357 -1.19 -14.05 -0.55
C GLY A 357 -1.70 -13.90 -1.98
N GLY A 358 -2.02 -12.66 -2.36
CA GLY A 358 -2.36 -12.22 -3.70
C GLY A 358 -1.59 -10.94 -4.03
N TYR A 359 -1.30 -10.71 -5.29
CA TYR A 359 -0.75 -9.44 -5.77
C TYR A 359 -0.92 -9.30 -7.28
N SER A 360 -0.88 -8.05 -7.76
CA SER A 360 -0.68 -7.70 -9.16
C SER A 360 0.72 -7.14 -9.37
N GLY A 361 1.41 -7.59 -10.40
CA GLY A 361 2.77 -7.16 -10.72
C GLY A 361 3.13 -7.33 -12.18
N GLY A 362 4.05 -6.51 -12.65
CA GLY A 362 4.51 -6.50 -14.03
C GLY A 362 5.53 -5.40 -14.26
N SER A 363 5.96 -5.24 -15.51
CA SER A 363 6.78 -4.13 -15.97
C SER A 363 6.16 -3.48 -17.20
N TYR A 364 6.77 -2.43 -17.70
CA TYR A 364 6.31 -1.71 -18.91
C TYR A 364 6.12 -2.63 -20.13
N ASP A 365 7.00 -3.61 -20.28
CA ASP A 365 7.02 -4.55 -21.42
C ASP A 365 6.32 -5.87 -21.16
N THR A 366 5.55 -5.99 -20.07
CA THR A 366 4.88 -7.23 -19.71
C THR A 366 3.40 -6.99 -19.41
N TYR A 367 2.61 -8.08 -19.37
CA TYR A 367 1.28 -7.99 -18.79
C TYR A 367 1.37 -7.66 -17.29
N PRO A 368 0.34 -7.01 -16.72
CA PRO A 368 0.18 -6.91 -15.27
C PRO A 368 -0.36 -8.22 -14.75
N TYR A 369 0.54 -9.14 -14.40
CA TYR A 369 0.21 -10.49 -13.92
C TYR A 369 -0.38 -10.47 -12.52
N ILE A 370 -1.34 -11.36 -12.25
CA ILE A 370 -1.97 -11.53 -10.94
C ILE A 370 -1.60 -12.89 -10.35
N LEU A 371 -1.08 -12.92 -9.12
CA LEU A 371 -0.92 -14.13 -8.33
C LEU A 371 -2.08 -14.25 -7.34
N LEU A 372 -2.74 -15.42 -7.29
CA LEU A 372 -3.75 -15.74 -6.29
C LEU A 372 -3.46 -17.10 -5.64
N ASN A 373 -4.13 -17.33 -4.50
CA ASN A 373 -4.23 -18.63 -3.85
C ASN A 373 -5.71 -18.95 -3.61
N TYR A 374 -6.48 -19.00 -4.70
CA TYR A 374 -7.94 -19.06 -4.72
C TYR A 374 -8.50 -20.35 -4.08
N GLN A 375 -9.47 -20.23 -3.16
CA GLN A 375 -10.05 -21.32 -2.36
C GLN A 375 -11.60 -21.31 -2.33
N ASP A 376 -12.23 -20.73 -3.35
CA ASP A 376 -13.68 -20.65 -3.56
C ASP A 376 -14.45 -19.88 -2.46
N LYS A 377 -13.82 -18.89 -1.81
CA LYS A 377 -14.45 -18.03 -0.79
C LYS A 377 -14.81 -16.65 -1.35
N TYR A 378 -15.70 -15.95 -0.67
CA TYR A 378 -16.02 -14.55 -0.98
C TYR A 378 -14.75 -13.67 -0.99
N ASN A 379 -13.88 -13.84 0.00
CA ASN A 379 -12.63 -13.06 0.07
C ASN A 379 -11.70 -13.31 -1.11
N ASP A 380 -11.70 -14.50 -1.69
CA ASP A 380 -10.90 -14.79 -2.88
C ASP A 380 -11.44 -14.06 -4.12
N MET A 381 -12.77 -13.95 -4.26
CA MET A 381 -13.41 -13.14 -5.30
C MET A 381 -13.11 -11.65 -5.09
N SER A 382 -13.19 -11.16 -3.86
CA SER A 382 -12.83 -9.78 -3.50
C SER A 382 -11.35 -9.51 -3.81
N THR A 383 -10.44 -10.42 -3.47
CA THR A 383 -9.02 -10.32 -3.83
C THR A 383 -8.82 -10.30 -5.35
N LEU A 384 -9.51 -11.15 -6.09
CA LEU A 384 -9.39 -11.18 -7.56
C LEU A 384 -9.78 -9.84 -8.19
N ILE A 385 -10.88 -9.24 -7.77
CA ILE A 385 -11.34 -7.95 -8.33
C ILE A 385 -10.45 -6.79 -7.85
N HIS A 386 -9.89 -6.87 -6.65
CA HIS A 386 -8.89 -5.95 -6.12
C HIS A 386 -7.63 -5.95 -6.99
N GLU A 387 -7.02 -7.11 -7.19
CA GLU A 387 -5.82 -7.26 -8.01
C GLU A 387 -6.08 -6.91 -9.48
N MET A 388 -7.31 -7.12 -9.96
CA MET A 388 -7.73 -6.65 -11.27
C MET A 388 -7.72 -5.11 -11.35
N GLY A 389 -8.08 -4.41 -10.27
CA GLY A 389 -7.98 -2.95 -10.19
C GLY A 389 -6.54 -2.45 -10.36
N HIS A 390 -5.58 -3.05 -9.66
CA HIS A 390 -4.15 -2.78 -9.84
C HIS A 390 -3.69 -3.09 -11.26
N SER A 391 -4.12 -4.23 -11.82
CA SER A 391 -3.75 -4.63 -13.17
C SER A 391 -4.25 -3.64 -14.21
N MET A 392 -5.48 -3.15 -14.07
CA MET A 392 -6.04 -2.16 -15.00
C MET A 392 -5.37 -0.79 -14.83
N HIS A 393 -5.08 -0.36 -13.60
CA HIS A 393 -4.31 0.88 -13.37
C HIS A 393 -2.94 0.81 -14.06
N SER A 394 -2.20 -0.27 -13.83
CA SER A 394 -0.90 -0.50 -14.49
C SER A 394 -1.02 -0.60 -16.00
N TYR A 395 -2.07 -1.26 -16.51
CA TYR A 395 -2.33 -1.33 -17.95
C TYR A 395 -2.52 0.06 -18.57
N TYR A 396 -3.44 0.87 -18.01
CA TYR A 396 -3.69 2.21 -18.53
C TYR A 396 -2.49 3.13 -18.36
N SER A 397 -1.84 3.11 -17.21
CA SER A 397 -0.65 3.93 -16.96
C SER A 397 0.47 3.63 -17.96
N ARG A 398 0.76 2.36 -18.23
CA ARG A 398 1.84 1.94 -19.12
C ARG A 398 1.52 2.09 -20.61
N ASN A 399 0.27 1.95 -21.00
CA ASN A 399 -0.11 2.06 -22.42
C ASN A 399 -0.35 3.51 -22.91
N TYR A 400 -0.57 4.44 -21.96
CA TYR A 400 -0.85 5.84 -22.31
C TYR A 400 0.30 6.79 -21.95
N ASN A 401 1.44 6.25 -21.47
CA ASN A 401 2.64 7.02 -21.18
C ASN A 401 3.87 6.32 -21.74
N ASP A 402 4.90 7.11 -22.02
CA ASP A 402 6.25 6.58 -22.24
C ASP A 402 6.81 6.01 -20.94
N TYR A 403 7.80 5.13 -21.04
CA TYR A 403 8.37 4.40 -19.90
C TYR A 403 8.69 5.28 -18.70
N GLN A 404 9.34 6.42 -18.90
CA GLN A 404 9.76 7.36 -17.85
C GLN A 404 8.58 8.00 -17.08
N ASN A 405 7.36 7.92 -17.60
CA ASN A 405 6.16 8.48 -17.00
C ASN A 405 5.09 7.42 -16.73
N SER A 406 5.40 6.14 -16.89
CA SER A 406 4.42 5.05 -16.88
C SER A 406 4.09 4.49 -15.48
N GLU A 407 4.91 4.77 -14.49
CA GLU A 407 4.65 4.35 -13.12
C GLU A 407 3.87 5.44 -12.35
N TYR A 408 2.95 5.02 -11.49
CA TYR A 408 2.22 5.92 -10.59
C TYR A 408 2.75 5.82 -9.16
N ARG A 409 2.60 6.88 -8.38
CA ARG A 409 3.11 6.91 -7.01
C ARG A 409 2.30 6.01 -6.08
N ILE A 410 2.96 5.46 -5.06
CA ILE A 410 2.37 4.56 -4.05
C ILE A 410 1.14 5.18 -3.35
N PHE A 411 1.10 6.50 -3.22
CA PHE A 411 -0.03 7.22 -2.62
C PHE A 411 -1.38 6.93 -3.27
N VAL A 412 -1.41 6.69 -4.59
CA VAL A 412 -2.64 6.41 -5.36
C VAL A 412 -2.77 4.93 -5.75
N ALA A 413 -1.81 4.09 -5.37
CA ALA A 413 -1.76 2.70 -5.82
C ALA A 413 -3.03 1.92 -5.46
N GLU A 414 -3.55 2.10 -4.23
CA GLU A 414 -4.72 1.37 -3.73
C GLU A 414 -6.07 1.95 -4.17
N VAL A 415 -6.08 3.08 -4.89
CA VAL A 415 -7.36 3.71 -5.27
C VAL A 415 -8.12 2.84 -6.27
N ALA A 416 -7.45 2.32 -7.28
CA ALA A 416 -8.10 1.52 -8.34
C ALA A 416 -8.57 0.15 -7.83
N SER A 417 -7.79 -0.51 -7.00
CA SER A 417 -8.14 -1.77 -6.35
C SER A 417 -9.36 -1.62 -5.44
N THR A 418 -9.36 -0.58 -4.61
CA THR A 418 -10.45 -0.27 -3.68
C THR A 418 -11.73 0.17 -4.42
N VAL A 419 -11.63 0.92 -5.53
CA VAL A 419 -12.78 1.23 -6.39
C VAL A 419 -13.47 -0.05 -6.86
N ASN A 420 -12.72 -1.02 -7.33
CA ASN A 420 -13.26 -2.30 -7.79
C ASN A 420 -13.91 -3.10 -6.65
N GLU A 421 -13.32 -3.15 -5.46
CA GLU A 421 -13.91 -3.83 -4.28
C GLU A 421 -15.22 -3.18 -3.83
N LEU A 422 -15.26 -1.86 -3.78
CA LEU A 422 -16.48 -1.14 -3.43
C LEU A 422 -17.59 -1.36 -4.47
N LEU A 423 -17.27 -1.33 -5.77
CA LEU A 423 -18.23 -1.65 -6.84
C LEU A 423 -18.76 -3.09 -6.71
N LEU A 424 -17.91 -4.07 -6.39
CA LEU A 424 -18.32 -5.45 -6.12
C LEU A 424 -19.32 -5.50 -4.96
N SER A 425 -19.00 -4.85 -3.85
CA SER A 425 -19.84 -4.84 -2.66
C SER A 425 -21.21 -4.21 -2.94
N HIS A 426 -21.25 -3.06 -3.61
CA HIS A 426 -22.51 -2.41 -4.00
C HIS A 426 -23.33 -3.27 -4.98
N TYR A 427 -22.68 -3.85 -5.99
CA TYR A 427 -23.34 -4.76 -6.93
C TYR A 427 -24.01 -5.94 -6.23
N LEU A 428 -23.30 -6.60 -5.31
CA LEU A 428 -23.86 -7.74 -4.58
C LEU A 428 -24.98 -7.33 -3.63
N LEU A 429 -24.89 -6.16 -2.96
CA LEU A 429 -25.97 -5.62 -2.13
C LEU A 429 -27.23 -5.35 -2.93
N GLU A 430 -27.10 -4.89 -4.17
CA GLU A 430 -28.25 -4.62 -5.05
C GLU A 430 -28.87 -5.91 -5.60
N HIS A 431 -28.06 -6.89 -6.02
CA HIS A 431 -28.52 -8.06 -6.78
C HIS A 431 -28.76 -9.32 -5.93
N SER A 432 -28.24 -9.40 -4.70
CA SER A 432 -28.53 -10.54 -3.82
C SER A 432 -29.97 -10.45 -3.30
N SER A 433 -30.65 -11.58 -3.30
CA SER A 433 -31.93 -11.78 -2.61
C SER A 433 -31.77 -12.38 -1.20
N ASP A 434 -30.58 -12.80 -0.82
CA ASP A 434 -30.27 -13.42 0.46
C ASP A 434 -29.91 -12.32 1.50
N VAL A 435 -30.74 -12.23 2.54
CA VAL A 435 -30.57 -11.24 3.61
C VAL A 435 -29.29 -11.50 4.42
N GLU A 436 -28.91 -12.75 4.63
CA GLU A 436 -27.69 -13.09 5.36
C GLU A 436 -26.44 -12.75 4.53
N GLU A 437 -26.47 -12.93 3.22
CA GLU A 437 -25.43 -12.44 2.32
C GLU A 437 -25.28 -10.92 2.41
N LYS A 438 -26.38 -10.17 2.36
CA LYS A 438 -26.34 -8.71 2.49
C LYS A 438 -25.79 -8.26 3.83
N LYS A 439 -26.21 -8.89 4.94
CA LYS A 439 -25.65 -8.60 6.27
C LYS A 439 -24.15 -8.88 6.34
N TYR A 440 -23.72 -9.98 5.74
CA TYR A 440 -22.29 -10.33 5.69
C TYR A 440 -21.48 -9.27 4.93
N ILE A 441 -21.94 -8.83 3.76
CA ILE A 441 -21.29 -7.79 2.96
C ILE A 441 -21.25 -6.45 3.71
N LEU A 442 -22.38 -6.05 4.31
CA LEU A 442 -22.45 -4.80 5.08
C LEU A 442 -21.52 -4.84 6.31
N ASN A 443 -21.41 -6.00 6.98
CA ASN A 443 -20.46 -6.16 8.07
C ASN A 443 -19.01 -6.00 7.59
N ASN A 444 -18.64 -6.60 6.46
CA ASN A 444 -17.31 -6.47 5.89
C ASN A 444 -17.01 -5.01 5.51
N LEU A 445 -17.98 -4.30 4.94
CA LEU A 445 -17.82 -2.87 4.64
C LEU A 445 -17.65 -2.05 5.92
N MET A 446 -18.47 -2.26 6.96
CA MET A 446 -18.31 -1.54 8.23
C MET A 446 -16.93 -1.77 8.84
N GLU A 447 -16.43 -3.02 8.82
CA GLU A 447 -15.08 -3.35 9.31
C GLU A 447 -13.99 -2.73 8.43
N LEU A 448 -14.17 -2.67 7.09
CA LEU A 448 -13.25 -1.99 6.19
C LEU A 448 -13.09 -0.51 6.56
N TYR A 449 -14.19 0.22 6.71
CA TYR A 449 -14.15 1.64 7.08
C TYR A 449 -13.60 1.86 8.49
N ARG A 450 -14.00 1.02 9.45
CA ARG A 450 -13.47 1.07 10.82
C ARG A 450 -11.95 0.87 10.85
N ALA A 451 -11.48 -0.16 10.17
CA ALA A 451 -10.06 -0.54 10.19
C ALA A 451 -9.19 0.38 9.34
N THR A 452 -9.72 0.88 8.22
CA THR A 452 -8.93 1.62 7.22
C THR A 452 -9.07 3.14 7.40
N ILE A 453 -10.22 3.67 7.82
CA ILE A 453 -10.34 5.11 8.08
C ILE A 453 -10.12 5.41 9.56
N TYR A 454 -10.99 4.96 10.46
CA TYR A 454 -10.93 5.37 11.86
C TYR A 454 -9.63 4.93 12.55
N ARG A 455 -9.29 3.65 12.44
CA ARG A 455 -8.09 3.11 13.09
C ARG A 455 -6.80 3.69 12.51
N GLN A 456 -6.69 3.80 11.18
CA GLN A 456 -5.47 4.33 10.57
C GLN A 456 -5.32 5.83 10.80
N THR A 457 -6.42 6.58 10.88
CA THR A 457 -6.36 8.01 11.25
C THR A 457 -5.94 8.18 12.70
N MET A 458 -6.41 7.34 13.62
CA MET A 458 -5.93 7.33 15.01
C MET A 458 -4.41 7.08 15.06
N PHE A 459 -3.90 6.15 14.26
CA PHE A 459 -2.46 5.90 14.18
C PHE A 459 -1.71 7.08 13.57
N ALA A 460 -2.24 7.67 12.51
CA ALA A 460 -1.66 8.85 11.90
C ALA A 460 -1.58 10.03 12.90
N GLU A 461 -2.63 10.26 13.66
CA GLU A 461 -2.66 11.30 14.70
C GLU A 461 -1.61 11.04 15.78
N PHE A 462 -1.50 9.81 16.27
CA PHE A 462 -0.46 9.42 17.24
C PHE A 462 0.95 9.66 16.69
N GLU A 463 1.21 9.21 15.45
CA GLU A 463 2.51 9.36 14.78
C GLU A 463 2.89 10.82 14.58
N ARG A 464 1.96 11.66 14.11
CA ARG A 464 2.14 13.12 13.98
C ARG A 464 2.51 13.76 15.33
N ASP A 465 1.78 13.41 16.37
CA ASP A 465 1.93 14.06 17.67
C ASP A 465 3.24 13.66 18.36
N ILE A 466 3.66 12.40 18.29
CA ILE A 466 4.96 11.97 18.82
C ILE A 466 6.14 12.53 18.03
N SER A 467 6.03 12.63 16.71
CA SER A 467 7.02 13.24 15.85
C SER A 467 7.17 14.74 16.17
N SER A 468 6.04 15.45 16.30
CA SER A 468 6.05 16.88 16.67
C SER A 468 6.76 17.15 18.00
N ILE A 469 6.65 16.24 18.97
CA ILE A 469 7.38 16.37 20.23
C ILE A 469 8.90 16.34 19.99
N ILE A 470 9.39 15.44 19.15
CA ILE A 470 10.82 15.33 18.84
C ILE A 470 11.31 16.51 17.97
N ASP A 471 10.52 16.92 16.98
CA ASP A 471 10.85 18.07 16.12
C ASP A 471 11.04 19.37 16.94
N ASN A 472 10.32 19.48 18.08
CA ASN A 472 10.43 20.58 19.04
C ASN A 472 11.39 20.27 20.22
N ASP A 473 12.36 19.39 20.01
CA ASP A 473 13.41 19.02 20.99
C ASP A 473 12.87 18.43 22.30
N GLY A 474 11.65 17.89 22.29
CA GLY A 474 11.04 17.22 23.43
C GLY A 474 11.51 15.77 23.56
N ALA A 475 11.04 15.09 24.61
CA ALA A 475 11.40 13.70 24.90
C ALA A 475 10.16 12.80 24.89
N LEU A 476 10.31 11.61 24.30
CA LEU A 476 9.34 10.51 24.36
C LEU A 476 9.79 9.53 25.44
N THR A 477 8.96 9.39 26.49
CA THR A 477 9.14 8.39 27.55
C THR A 477 8.07 7.33 27.44
N ALA A 478 8.29 6.15 28.01
CA ALA A 478 7.32 5.06 28.06
C ALA A 478 5.95 5.51 28.56
N ASP A 479 5.92 6.22 29.69
CA ASP A 479 4.67 6.71 30.29
C ASP A 479 3.97 7.74 29.37
N LYS A 480 4.75 8.64 28.75
CA LYS A 480 4.18 9.66 27.85
C LYS A 480 3.52 9.02 26.63
N LEU A 481 4.22 8.11 25.96
CA LEU A 481 3.71 7.36 24.81
C LEU A 481 2.45 6.57 25.18
N SER A 482 2.50 5.80 26.28
CA SER A 482 1.39 4.99 26.72
C SER A 482 0.16 5.83 27.14
N ASN A 483 0.36 6.98 27.75
CA ASN A 483 -0.73 7.89 28.11
C ASN A 483 -1.33 8.56 26.88
N MET A 484 -0.53 9.06 25.96
CA MET A 484 -1.01 9.65 24.70
C MET A 484 -1.82 8.64 23.90
N TYR A 485 -1.32 7.40 23.76
CA TYR A 485 -2.03 6.35 23.04
C TYR A 485 -3.34 5.95 23.72
N TYR A 486 -3.36 5.86 25.04
CA TYR A 486 -4.56 5.58 25.81
C TYR A 486 -5.63 6.67 25.69
N ASP A 487 -5.22 7.94 25.74
CA ASP A 487 -6.15 9.07 25.61
C ASP A 487 -6.74 9.15 24.19
N LEU A 488 -5.96 8.86 23.14
CA LEU A 488 -6.48 8.70 21.80
C LEU A 488 -7.49 7.55 21.70
N ASN A 489 -7.21 6.40 22.29
CA ASN A 489 -8.18 5.30 22.32
C ASN A 489 -9.48 5.72 23.01
N LYS A 490 -9.42 6.43 24.15
CA LYS A 490 -10.62 6.96 24.80
C LYS A 490 -11.44 7.86 23.88
N PHE A 491 -10.79 8.71 23.11
CA PHE A 491 -11.45 9.57 22.16
C PHE A 491 -12.09 8.78 21.03
N TYR A 492 -11.33 7.89 20.36
CA TYR A 492 -11.81 7.16 19.18
C TYR A 492 -12.85 6.08 19.52
N PHE A 493 -12.87 5.54 20.73
CA PHE A 493 -13.87 4.54 21.16
C PHE A 493 -15.05 5.15 21.94
N GLY A 494 -14.89 6.37 22.44
CA GLY A 494 -15.94 7.09 23.16
C GLY A 494 -16.38 6.43 24.47
N ASN A 495 -17.41 6.98 25.08
CA ASN A 495 -17.92 6.51 26.38
C ASN A 495 -18.73 5.21 26.29
N GLY A 496 -19.06 4.75 25.08
CA GLY A 496 -19.85 3.53 24.85
C GLY A 496 -19.02 2.25 24.94
N VAL A 497 -17.71 2.34 24.90
CA VAL A 497 -16.77 1.23 24.98
C VAL A 497 -15.94 1.34 26.26
N VAL A 498 -15.77 0.25 26.97
CA VAL A 498 -14.82 0.18 28.08
C VAL A 498 -13.41 0.09 27.48
N VAL A 499 -12.66 1.16 27.63
CA VAL A 499 -11.28 1.22 27.19
C VAL A 499 -10.40 0.57 28.25
N ASP A 500 -10.04 -0.69 28.02
CA ASP A 500 -9.22 -1.49 28.91
C ASP A 500 -7.81 -0.89 29.03
N ASP A 501 -7.24 -0.89 30.24
CA ASP A 501 -5.94 -0.22 30.50
C ASP A 501 -4.78 -0.83 29.73
N GLU A 502 -4.89 -2.09 29.36
CA GLU A 502 -3.90 -2.85 28.58
C GLU A 502 -3.65 -2.27 27.20
N ILE A 503 -4.59 -1.54 26.62
CA ILE A 503 -4.45 -0.91 25.30
C ILE A 503 -3.32 0.13 25.25
N ARG A 504 -2.89 0.64 26.41
CA ARG A 504 -1.75 1.56 26.54
C ARG A 504 -0.49 1.06 25.86
N TYR A 505 -0.38 -0.26 25.70
CA TYR A 505 0.79 -0.94 25.18
C TYR A 505 0.65 -1.34 23.70
N GLU A 506 -0.50 -1.03 23.05
CA GLU A 506 -0.72 -1.44 21.66
C GLU A 506 0.25 -0.77 20.67
N TRP A 507 0.65 0.48 20.91
CA TRP A 507 1.62 1.16 20.05
C TRP A 507 2.95 0.40 19.91
N GLU A 508 3.31 -0.42 20.90
CA GLU A 508 4.52 -1.23 20.92
C GLU A 508 4.53 -2.34 19.85
N ARG A 509 3.33 -2.78 19.40
CA ARG A 509 3.21 -3.86 18.43
C ARG A 509 2.98 -3.39 16.98
N ILE A 510 2.86 -2.10 16.74
CA ILE A 510 2.49 -1.56 15.43
C ILE A 510 3.74 -1.19 14.63
N PRO A 511 4.16 -2.02 13.64
CA PRO A 511 5.37 -1.74 12.86
C PRO A 511 5.25 -0.48 12.01
N HIS A 512 4.03 -0.08 11.66
CA HIS A 512 3.77 1.08 10.81
C HIS A 512 4.28 2.40 11.39
N PHE A 513 4.47 2.51 12.70
CA PHE A 513 5.08 3.70 13.30
C PHE A 513 6.58 3.87 13.00
N TYR A 514 7.16 2.90 12.27
CA TYR A 514 8.52 2.97 11.73
C TYR A 514 8.55 3.17 10.22
N TYR A 515 7.40 3.44 9.57
CA TYR A 515 7.24 3.56 8.11
C TYR A 515 7.00 5.00 7.64
N ASP A 516 7.54 5.96 8.36
CA ASP A 516 7.65 7.36 7.93
C ASP A 516 6.32 7.98 7.47
N PHE A 517 5.34 7.98 8.35
CA PHE A 517 3.99 8.52 8.10
C PHE A 517 3.22 7.81 6.97
N TYR A 518 3.34 6.50 6.91
CA TYR A 518 2.68 5.73 5.84
C TYR A 518 1.17 5.57 6.06
N VAL A 519 0.70 5.46 7.31
CA VAL A 519 -0.65 4.94 7.64
C VAL A 519 -1.81 5.81 7.14
N TYR A 520 -1.63 7.14 7.00
CA TYR A 520 -2.68 8.03 6.50
C TYR A 520 -3.07 7.70 5.04
N LYS A 521 -2.17 7.11 4.26
CA LYS A 521 -2.40 6.71 2.86
C LYS A 521 -3.52 5.69 2.72
N TYR A 522 -3.70 4.82 3.72
CA TYR A 522 -4.83 3.89 3.76
C TYR A 522 -6.17 4.63 3.81
N ALA A 523 -6.29 5.56 4.74
CA ALA A 523 -7.53 6.31 4.94
C ALA A 523 -7.84 7.27 3.78
N THR A 524 -6.82 7.96 3.24
CA THR A 524 -6.98 8.83 2.07
C THR A 524 -7.30 8.04 0.82
N GLY A 525 -6.69 6.87 0.63
CA GLY A 525 -6.97 5.97 -0.50
C GLY A 525 -8.41 5.48 -0.51
N LEU A 526 -8.90 4.95 0.63
CA LEU A 526 -10.30 4.52 0.76
C LEU A 526 -11.28 5.69 0.61
N SER A 527 -10.93 6.87 1.15
CA SER A 527 -11.77 8.06 0.99
C SER A 527 -11.88 8.50 -0.47
N ALA A 528 -10.78 8.51 -1.20
CA ALA A 528 -10.76 8.82 -2.63
C ALA A 528 -11.58 7.79 -3.44
N ALA A 529 -11.36 6.50 -3.20
CA ALA A 529 -12.09 5.43 -3.86
C ALA A 529 -13.60 5.52 -3.60
N THR A 530 -14.01 5.79 -2.35
CA THR A 530 -15.43 5.98 -2.00
C THR A 530 -16.06 7.15 -2.77
N ALA A 531 -15.36 8.29 -2.86
CA ALA A 531 -15.85 9.45 -3.59
C ALA A 531 -15.99 9.17 -5.10
N ILE A 532 -15.03 8.43 -5.69
CA ILE A 532 -15.08 8.01 -7.09
C ILE A 532 -16.26 7.07 -7.32
N VAL A 533 -16.40 6.02 -6.52
CA VAL A 533 -17.49 5.03 -6.64
C VAL A 533 -18.86 5.70 -6.48
N LYS A 534 -18.99 6.59 -5.49
CA LYS A 534 -20.22 7.37 -5.31
C LYS A 534 -20.54 8.20 -6.55
N GLY A 535 -19.55 8.86 -7.15
CA GLY A 535 -19.73 9.59 -8.40
C GLY A 535 -20.21 8.71 -9.55
N ILE A 536 -19.67 7.50 -9.66
CA ILE A 536 -20.03 6.51 -10.70
C ILE A 536 -21.48 6.01 -10.48
N LEU A 537 -21.81 5.57 -9.27
CA LEU A 537 -23.13 5.04 -8.92
C LEU A 537 -24.24 6.09 -8.99
N ASP A 538 -23.95 7.32 -8.59
CA ASP A 538 -24.84 8.47 -8.74
C ASP A 538 -24.98 8.96 -10.20
N LYS A 539 -24.26 8.32 -11.14
CA LYS A 539 -24.24 8.66 -12.58
C LYS A 539 -23.88 10.13 -12.83
N LYS A 540 -22.96 10.68 -12.03
CA LYS A 540 -22.47 12.05 -12.25
C LYS A 540 -21.86 12.17 -13.65
N GLU A 541 -22.04 13.33 -14.26
CA GLU A 541 -21.52 13.60 -15.59
C GLU A 541 -20.01 13.35 -15.66
N ASN A 542 -19.57 12.58 -16.64
CA ASN A 542 -18.18 12.19 -16.90
C ASN A 542 -17.49 11.39 -15.77
N ALA A 543 -18.18 10.89 -14.73
CA ALA A 543 -17.54 10.20 -13.62
C ALA A 543 -16.67 9.01 -14.07
N VAL A 544 -17.22 8.14 -14.93
CA VAL A 544 -16.49 6.99 -15.49
C VAL A 544 -15.30 7.45 -16.33
N LYS A 545 -15.53 8.39 -17.25
CA LYS A 545 -14.46 8.95 -18.10
C LYS A 545 -13.32 9.55 -17.27
N ASN A 546 -13.65 10.36 -16.27
CA ASN A 546 -12.67 11.00 -15.39
C ASN A 546 -11.86 9.96 -14.61
N TYR A 547 -12.50 8.88 -14.16
CA TYR A 547 -11.80 7.78 -13.51
C TYR A 547 -10.83 7.07 -14.48
N ILE A 548 -11.25 6.77 -15.70
CA ILE A 548 -10.37 6.18 -16.71
C ILE A 548 -9.22 7.13 -17.07
N ASP A 549 -9.47 8.43 -17.17
CA ASP A 549 -8.43 9.43 -17.42
C ASP A 549 -7.43 9.51 -16.24
N PHE A 550 -7.89 9.32 -15.00
CA PHE A 550 -7.01 9.18 -13.82
C PHE A 550 -6.08 7.97 -13.97
N LEU A 551 -6.60 6.79 -14.36
CA LEU A 551 -5.78 5.59 -14.57
C LEU A 551 -4.68 5.79 -15.63
N LYS A 552 -4.87 6.71 -16.58
CA LYS A 552 -3.92 7.06 -17.63
C LYS A 552 -2.85 8.05 -17.20
N CYS A 553 -2.93 8.64 -16.00
CA CYS A 553 -2.04 9.74 -15.62
C CYS A 553 -0.57 9.32 -15.49
N GLY A 554 -0.29 8.11 -15.00
CA GLY A 554 1.06 7.71 -14.64
C GLY A 554 1.69 8.69 -13.65
N SER A 555 2.97 9.03 -13.84
CA SER A 555 3.67 10.05 -13.06
C SER A 555 3.67 11.44 -13.70
N ARG A 556 2.88 11.66 -14.75
CA ARG A 556 2.80 12.99 -15.41
C ARG A 556 2.22 14.07 -14.51
N LEU A 557 1.42 13.67 -13.54
CA LEU A 557 0.81 14.55 -12.55
C LEU A 557 1.22 14.09 -11.14
N SER A 558 1.22 15.03 -10.19
CA SER A 558 1.34 14.64 -8.78
C SER A 558 0.15 13.75 -8.36
N PRO A 559 0.25 12.97 -7.28
CA PRO A 559 -0.86 12.16 -6.79
C PRO A 559 -2.15 12.94 -6.58
N ILE A 560 -2.04 14.14 -5.99
CA ILE A 560 -3.21 14.99 -5.74
C ILE A 560 -3.82 15.51 -7.05
N GLU A 561 -2.98 15.95 -8.00
CA GLU A 561 -3.47 16.43 -9.28
C GLU A 561 -4.06 15.28 -10.13
N SER A 562 -3.51 14.08 -10.05
CA SER A 562 -4.10 12.91 -10.71
C SER A 562 -5.48 12.55 -10.15
N LEU A 563 -5.67 12.63 -8.83
CA LEU A 563 -6.98 12.42 -8.21
C LEU A 563 -7.98 13.51 -8.57
N LYS A 564 -7.54 14.76 -8.78
CA LYS A 564 -8.42 15.83 -9.28
C LYS A 564 -8.96 15.52 -10.68
N VAL A 565 -8.21 14.81 -11.52
CA VAL A 565 -8.72 14.30 -12.81
C VAL A 565 -9.92 13.37 -12.59
N ALA A 566 -9.88 12.51 -11.56
CA ALA A 566 -11.02 11.68 -11.17
C ALA A 566 -12.15 12.47 -10.49
N GLY A 567 -12.02 13.78 -10.31
CA GLY A 567 -12.98 14.63 -9.62
C GLY A 567 -12.84 14.61 -8.10
N VAL A 568 -11.71 14.19 -7.56
CA VAL A 568 -11.44 14.05 -6.13
C VAL A 568 -10.29 14.97 -5.72
N ASP A 569 -10.56 15.95 -4.88
CA ASP A 569 -9.55 16.86 -4.33
C ASP A 569 -9.34 16.61 -2.83
N LEU A 570 -8.31 15.85 -2.48
CA LEU A 570 -7.98 15.52 -1.08
C LEU A 570 -7.50 16.74 -0.25
N THR A 571 -7.18 17.86 -0.89
CA THR A 571 -6.92 19.11 -0.15
C THR A 571 -8.20 19.71 0.45
N ASN A 572 -9.36 19.14 0.09
CA ASN A 572 -10.67 19.49 0.61
C ASN A 572 -11.17 18.38 1.55
N SER A 573 -11.62 18.74 2.74
CA SER A 573 -12.19 17.79 3.73
C SER A 573 -13.42 17.04 3.21
N SER A 574 -14.14 17.57 2.23
CA SER A 574 -15.37 16.95 1.68
C SER A 574 -15.16 15.52 1.15
N VAL A 575 -13.94 15.14 0.77
CA VAL A 575 -13.64 13.78 0.30
C VAL A 575 -13.71 12.79 1.46
N ALA A 576 -13.03 13.10 2.57
CA ALA A 576 -13.10 12.29 3.79
C ALA A 576 -14.50 12.31 4.40
N ASP A 577 -15.17 13.48 4.43
CA ASP A 577 -16.56 13.60 4.87
C ASP A 577 -17.49 12.67 4.05
N THR A 578 -17.31 12.60 2.71
CA THR A 578 -18.10 11.70 1.84
C THR A 578 -17.91 10.22 2.22
N ALA A 579 -16.69 9.82 2.53
CA ALA A 579 -16.41 8.43 2.93
C ALA A 579 -17.01 8.11 4.30
N LEU A 580 -16.97 9.04 5.24
CA LEU A 580 -17.57 8.88 6.56
C LEU A 580 -19.10 8.85 6.51
N ASP A 581 -19.72 9.67 5.65
CA ASP A 581 -21.15 9.62 5.38
C ASP A 581 -21.56 8.27 4.75
N GLU A 582 -20.72 7.71 3.87
CA GLU A 582 -20.99 6.38 3.31
C GLU A 582 -20.89 5.28 4.40
N PHE A 583 -19.93 5.35 5.31
CA PHE A 583 -19.90 4.48 6.48
C PHE A 583 -21.22 4.56 7.28
N LYS A 584 -21.74 5.77 7.48
CA LYS A 584 -23.03 5.98 8.16
C LYS A 584 -24.20 5.35 7.39
N ASN A 585 -24.23 5.50 6.07
CA ASN A 585 -25.24 4.87 5.22
C ASN A 585 -25.21 3.34 5.34
N ILE A 586 -24.03 2.73 5.27
CA ILE A 586 -23.82 1.28 5.42
C ILE A 586 -24.32 0.81 6.80
N LEU A 587 -24.01 1.56 7.85
CA LEU A 587 -24.47 1.29 9.22
C LEU A 587 -25.99 1.34 9.32
N ASP A 588 -26.64 2.34 8.72
CA ASP A 588 -28.10 2.49 8.74
C ASP A 588 -28.79 1.41 7.89
N MET A 589 -28.20 1.02 6.76
CA MET A 589 -28.68 -0.14 5.98
C MET A 589 -28.65 -1.42 6.82
N TYR A 590 -27.55 -1.70 7.52
CA TYR A 590 -27.47 -2.87 8.39
C TYR A 590 -28.52 -2.83 9.50
N LYS A 591 -28.69 -1.68 10.18
CA LYS A 591 -29.71 -1.49 11.23
C LYS A 591 -31.13 -1.75 10.72
N SER A 592 -31.42 -1.45 9.46
CA SER A 592 -32.75 -1.67 8.86
C SER A 592 -33.06 -3.15 8.61
N MET A 593 -32.06 -4.05 8.69
CA MET A 593 -32.20 -5.49 8.44
C MET A 593 -32.28 -6.33 9.70
N ILE A 594 -32.15 -5.72 10.88
CA ILE A 594 -32.23 -6.40 12.18
C ILE A 594 -33.45 -5.95 12.94
#